data_2554d679b3952212d0339f78438a5c65
#
_entry.id   2554d679b3952212d0339f78438a5c65
#
_cell.length_a   1.000
_cell.length_b   1.000
_cell.length_c   1.000
_cell.angle_alpha   90.00
_cell.angle_beta   90.00
_cell.angle_gamma   90.00
#
_symmetry.space_group_name_H-M   'P 1'
#
loop_
_entity.id
_entity.type
_entity.pdbx_description
1 polymer ?
#
loop_
_entity_poly.entity_id
_entity_poly.type
_entity_poly.pdbx_seq_one_letter_code
_entity_poly.pdbx_strand_id
1 'polypeptide(L)'
;ETQVGVKDEYDETKAETWIEKYLKSNKYEIKENEGGGDCLFFVVEDALKDVDSKITVENLRKMLSDNTTQEIFKEYKELYDSYNNSIKNDTNRLKELQKENKEIIEQMKITKDRAYQSELVKKGKQIKEEFNKIQEEKSTSNELLKEFKFMKGIKNVEGLKKKIQTCEFWADTWAIS
;
A
#
# COMPACT_ATOMS: atom_id res chain seq x y z
N GLU A 1 50.16 -5.79 -16.75
CA GLU A 1 49.68 -6.98 -16.00
C GLU A 1 48.48 -6.57 -15.17
N THR A 2 47.28 -6.90 -15.66
CA THR A 2 46.02 -6.62 -14.98
C THR A 2 45.85 -7.67 -13.87
N GLN A 3 45.96 -7.24 -12.62
CA GLN A 3 45.61 -8.10 -11.49
C GLN A 3 44.13 -8.47 -11.63
N VAL A 4 43.84 -9.70 -11.99
CA VAL A 4 42.53 -10.31 -11.88
C VAL A 4 42.28 -10.48 -10.38
N GLY A 5 41.48 -9.57 -9.80
CA GLY A 5 41.09 -9.68 -8.41
C GLY A 5 40.39 -11.01 -8.19
N VAL A 6 40.84 -11.73 -7.17
CA VAL A 6 40.18 -12.93 -6.66
C VAL A 6 38.71 -12.54 -6.40
N LYS A 7 37.79 -13.20 -7.08
CA LYS A 7 36.35 -13.08 -6.78
C LYS A 7 36.15 -13.70 -5.40
N ASP A 8 35.92 -12.86 -4.40
CA ASP A 8 35.43 -13.35 -3.12
C ASP A 8 34.13 -14.11 -3.38
N GLU A 9 34.15 -15.43 -3.15
CA GLU A 9 32.93 -16.24 -3.25
C GLU A 9 31.93 -15.74 -2.22
N TYR A 10 30.67 -15.59 -2.66
CA TYR A 10 29.57 -15.24 -1.78
C TYR A 10 29.41 -16.29 -0.68
N ASP A 11 29.49 -15.86 0.56
CA ASP A 11 29.30 -16.70 1.74
C ASP A 11 27.92 -16.42 2.37
N GLU A 12 26.95 -17.29 2.08
CA GLU A 12 25.57 -17.17 2.57
C GLU A 12 25.50 -17.19 4.12
N THR A 13 26.51 -17.75 4.79
CA THR A 13 26.51 -17.80 6.26
C THR A 13 26.76 -16.43 6.90
N LYS A 14 27.34 -15.49 6.15
CA LYS A 14 27.63 -14.13 6.57
C LYS A 14 26.54 -13.13 6.20
N ALA A 15 25.57 -13.55 5.39
CA ALA A 15 24.47 -12.68 4.98
C ALA A 15 23.48 -12.49 6.14
N GLU A 16 23.38 -11.26 6.65
CA GLU A 16 22.51 -10.91 7.78
C GLU A 16 21.09 -10.59 7.33
N THR A 17 20.94 -9.99 6.15
CA THR A 17 19.65 -9.53 5.63
C THR A 17 19.12 -10.40 4.50
N TRP A 18 17.81 -10.31 4.24
CA TRP A 18 17.18 -11.01 3.12
C TRP A 18 17.66 -10.49 1.76
N ILE A 19 18.04 -9.21 1.66
CA ILE A 19 18.55 -8.59 0.43
C ILE A 19 19.90 -9.18 0.06
N GLU A 20 20.82 -9.32 1.04
CA GLU A 20 22.13 -9.94 0.82
C GLU A 20 21.99 -11.38 0.34
N LYS A 21 21.07 -12.14 0.95
CA LYS A 21 20.74 -13.52 0.53
C LYS A 21 20.16 -13.57 -0.88
N TYR A 22 19.36 -12.57 -1.25
CA TYR A 22 18.74 -12.47 -2.58
C TYR A 22 19.77 -12.11 -3.64
N LEU A 23 20.60 -11.10 -3.40
CA LEU A 23 21.60 -10.61 -4.35
C LEU A 23 22.77 -11.59 -4.54
N LYS A 24 23.04 -12.45 -3.57
CA LYS A 24 24.13 -13.45 -3.57
C LYS A 24 25.46 -12.86 -4.03
N SER A 25 25.81 -11.69 -3.50
CA SER A 25 27.00 -10.95 -3.91
C SER A 25 27.55 -10.11 -2.77
N ASN A 26 28.87 -10.21 -2.53
CA ASN A 26 29.62 -9.37 -1.59
C ASN A 26 30.05 -8.02 -2.19
N LYS A 27 29.59 -7.71 -3.41
CA LYS A 27 29.93 -6.45 -4.10
C LYS A 27 28.99 -5.29 -3.75
N TYR A 28 27.94 -5.56 -3.01
CA TYR A 28 26.96 -4.57 -2.61
C TYR A 28 27.02 -4.38 -1.11
N GLU A 29 27.10 -3.15 -0.69
CA GLU A 29 26.94 -2.74 0.69
C GLU A 29 25.50 -2.22 0.88
N ILE A 30 24.85 -2.67 1.96
CA ILE A 30 23.54 -2.14 2.33
C ILE A 30 23.77 -0.90 3.16
N LYS A 31 23.32 0.23 2.64
CA LYS A 31 23.35 1.50 3.35
C LYS A 31 21.98 1.81 3.90
N GLU A 32 21.86 1.75 5.21
CA GLU A 32 20.62 2.14 5.89
C GLU A 32 20.48 3.66 5.87
N ASN A 33 19.25 4.13 5.72
CA ASN A 33 18.90 5.54 5.84
C ASN A 33 17.86 5.75 6.94
N GLU A 34 17.73 7.00 7.37
CA GLU A 34 16.69 7.39 8.32
C GLU A 34 15.32 7.22 7.67
N GLY A 35 14.46 6.40 8.27
CA GLY A 35 13.10 6.16 7.80
C GLY A 35 12.19 7.39 7.96
N GLY A 36 10.87 7.18 8.02
CA GLY A 36 9.94 8.23 8.40
C GLY A 36 9.33 9.03 7.26
N GLY A 37 9.35 8.50 6.02
CA GLY A 37 8.74 9.14 4.85
C GLY A 37 9.70 9.87 3.93
N ASP A 38 10.95 10.08 4.37
CA ASP A 38 12.01 10.72 3.58
C ASP A 38 12.97 9.73 2.93
N CYS A 39 12.81 8.43 3.15
CA CYS A 39 13.76 7.40 2.77
C CYS A 39 14.15 7.44 1.28
N LEU A 40 13.22 7.63 0.35
CA LEU A 40 13.54 7.76 -1.07
C LEU A 40 14.33 9.04 -1.35
N PHE A 41 13.96 10.16 -0.73
CA PHE A 41 14.65 11.44 -0.91
C PHE A 41 16.10 11.36 -0.38
N PHE A 42 16.32 10.69 0.75
CA PHE A 42 17.67 10.45 1.28
C PHE A 42 18.50 9.58 0.34
N VAL A 43 17.91 8.55 -0.28
CA VAL A 43 18.62 7.72 -1.28
C VAL A 43 19.06 8.58 -2.48
N VAL A 44 18.19 9.45 -2.98
CA VAL A 44 18.49 10.35 -4.11
C VAL A 44 19.54 11.39 -3.71
N GLU A 45 19.41 12.01 -2.54
CA GLU A 45 20.39 12.96 -2.00
C GLU A 45 21.77 12.31 -1.88
N ASP A 46 21.85 11.15 -1.25
CA ASP A 46 23.09 10.44 -1.04
C ASP A 46 23.76 9.97 -2.35
N ALA A 47 22.97 9.53 -3.31
CA ALA A 47 23.47 9.11 -4.63
C ALA A 47 23.99 10.28 -5.47
N LEU A 48 23.48 11.49 -5.28
CA LEU A 48 23.78 12.63 -6.14
C LEU A 48 24.59 13.76 -5.45
N LYS A 49 24.88 13.65 -4.16
CA LYS A 49 25.58 14.68 -3.38
C LYS A 49 26.94 15.08 -3.95
N ASP A 50 27.64 14.15 -4.58
CA ASP A 50 28.95 14.40 -5.19
C ASP A 50 28.83 15.09 -6.56
N VAL A 51 27.64 15.06 -7.16
CA VAL A 51 27.32 15.70 -8.45
C VAL A 51 26.81 17.12 -8.25
N ASP A 52 25.89 17.30 -7.32
CA ASP A 52 25.31 18.60 -6.98
C ASP A 52 24.98 18.72 -5.49
N SER A 53 25.71 19.58 -4.78
CA SER A 53 25.51 19.85 -3.36
C SER A 53 24.15 20.51 -3.01
N LYS A 54 23.37 20.95 -4.00
CA LYS A 54 22.04 21.50 -3.81
C LYS A 54 20.95 20.43 -3.72
N ILE A 55 21.28 19.18 -4.01
CA ILE A 55 20.34 18.07 -3.90
C ILE A 55 20.25 17.69 -2.42
N THR A 56 19.20 18.20 -1.78
CA THR A 56 18.83 17.91 -0.39
C THR A 56 17.39 17.43 -0.35
N VAL A 57 17.01 16.69 0.70
CA VAL A 57 15.62 16.24 0.91
C VAL A 57 14.64 17.40 0.79
N GLU A 58 14.95 18.54 1.41
CA GLU A 58 14.09 19.72 1.35
C GLU A 58 13.92 20.27 -0.07
N ASN A 59 15.02 20.37 -0.83
CA ASN A 59 14.98 20.85 -2.21
C ASN A 59 14.29 19.86 -3.14
N LEU A 60 14.48 18.56 -2.96
CA LEU A 60 13.77 17.52 -3.72
C LEU A 60 12.27 17.60 -3.46
N ARG A 61 11.84 17.72 -2.21
CA ARG A 61 10.42 17.88 -1.86
C ARG A 61 9.84 19.18 -2.44
N LYS A 62 10.60 20.25 -2.42
CA LYS A 62 10.19 21.51 -3.05
C LYS A 62 10.03 21.37 -4.55
N MET A 63 10.99 20.78 -5.23
CA MET A 63 10.91 20.50 -6.68
C MET A 63 9.68 19.66 -7.03
N LEU A 64 9.42 18.61 -6.28
CA LEU A 64 8.25 17.75 -6.47
C LEU A 64 6.95 18.52 -6.25
N SER A 65 6.89 19.31 -5.19
CA SER A 65 5.75 20.20 -4.90
C SER A 65 5.51 21.20 -6.02
N ASP A 66 6.56 21.86 -6.52
CA ASP A 66 6.44 22.86 -7.58
C ASP A 66 5.95 22.24 -8.91
N ASN A 67 6.35 20.99 -9.20
CA ASN A 67 5.92 20.24 -10.38
C ASN A 67 4.56 19.54 -10.23
N THR A 68 3.94 19.58 -9.05
CA THR A 68 2.63 18.99 -8.83
C THR A 68 1.55 19.75 -9.61
N THR A 69 0.86 19.07 -10.51
CA THR A 69 -0.21 19.63 -11.35
C THR A 69 -1.60 19.32 -10.81
N GLN A 70 -2.61 19.92 -11.43
CA GLN A 70 -4.02 19.64 -11.13
C GLN A 70 -4.40 18.20 -11.52
N GLU A 71 -3.78 17.67 -12.59
CA GLU A 71 -4.00 16.30 -13.05
C GLU A 71 -3.51 15.29 -12.02
N ILE A 72 -2.29 15.48 -11.51
CA ILE A 72 -1.70 14.61 -10.46
C ILE A 72 -2.57 14.64 -9.20
N PHE A 73 -3.02 15.84 -8.78
CA PHE A 73 -3.95 15.94 -7.65
C PHE A 73 -5.23 15.15 -7.90
N LYS A 74 -5.80 15.22 -9.12
CA LYS A 74 -7.02 14.52 -9.48
C LYS A 74 -6.83 13.01 -9.43
N GLU A 75 -5.72 12.50 -9.94
CA GLU A 75 -5.39 11.06 -9.91
C GLU A 75 -5.29 10.54 -8.47
N TYR A 76 -4.54 11.19 -7.62
CA TYR A 76 -4.46 10.82 -6.20
C TYR A 76 -5.80 10.90 -5.49
N LYS A 77 -6.60 11.93 -5.81
CA LYS A 77 -7.92 12.12 -5.22
C LYS A 77 -8.90 11.01 -5.65
N GLU A 78 -8.89 10.65 -6.92
CA GLU A 78 -9.72 9.57 -7.48
C GLU A 78 -9.37 8.23 -6.84
N LEU A 79 -8.08 7.90 -6.70
CA LEU A 79 -7.63 6.68 -6.05
C LEU A 79 -8.04 6.65 -4.56
N TYR A 80 -7.78 7.73 -3.83
CA TYR A 80 -8.17 7.84 -2.44
C TYR A 80 -9.68 7.69 -2.22
N ASP A 81 -10.48 8.37 -3.04
CA ASP A 81 -11.95 8.30 -2.95
C ASP A 81 -12.47 6.93 -3.38
N SER A 82 -11.88 6.30 -4.39
CA SER A 82 -12.23 4.95 -4.85
C SER A 82 -12.06 3.93 -3.74
N TYR A 83 -10.90 3.90 -3.06
CA TYR A 83 -10.69 2.97 -1.95
C TYR A 83 -11.61 3.24 -0.76
N ASN A 84 -11.86 4.51 -0.42
CA ASN A 84 -12.81 4.85 0.65
C ASN A 84 -14.24 4.38 0.32
N ASN A 85 -14.67 4.56 -0.92
CA ASN A 85 -15.98 4.13 -1.37
C ASN A 85 -16.11 2.60 -1.40
N SER A 86 -15.07 1.89 -1.88
CA SER A 86 -15.02 0.43 -1.83
C SER A 86 -15.18 -0.07 -0.39
N ILE A 87 -14.36 0.40 0.54
CA ILE A 87 -14.41 0.02 1.96
C ILE A 87 -15.79 0.29 2.57
N LYS A 88 -16.42 1.41 2.21
CA LYS A 88 -17.76 1.76 2.69
C LYS A 88 -18.82 0.79 2.15
N ASN A 89 -18.77 0.48 0.84
CA ASN A 89 -19.70 -0.43 0.19
C ASN A 89 -19.56 -1.84 0.75
N ASP A 90 -18.33 -2.34 0.88
CA ASP A 90 -18.00 -3.63 1.46
C ASP A 90 -18.49 -3.74 2.90
N THR A 91 -18.30 -2.67 3.69
CA THR A 91 -18.79 -2.61 5.08
C THR A 91 -20.30 -2.70 5.14
N ASN A 92 -21.03 -2.06 4.24
CA ASN A 92 -22.47 -2.13 4.18
C ASN A 92 -22.94 -3.53 3.75
N ARG A 93 -22.31 -4.10 2.70
CA ARG A 93 -22.65 -5.44 2.22
C ARG A 93 -22.39 -6.52 3.29
N LEU A 94 -21.28 -6.43 4.02
CA LEU A 94 -20.99 -7.34 5.14
C LEU A 94 -22.07 -7.27 6.23
N LYS A 95 -22.62 -6.08 6.53
CA LYS A 95 -23.73 -5.94 7.49
C LYS A 95 -25.01 -6.58 6.97
N GLU A 96 -25.32 -6.43 5.67
CA GLU A 96 -26.48 -7.06 5.04
C GLU A 96 -26.37 -8.59 5.09
N LEU A 97 -25.22 -9.13 4.70
CA LEU A 97 -24.96 -10.58 4.76
C LEU A 97 -25.09 -11.14 6.19
N GLN A 98 -24.63 -10.39 7.19
CA GLN A 98 -24.81 -10.77 8.59
C GLN A 98 -26.29 -10.81 8.99
N LYS A 99 -27.10 -9.88 8.50
CA LYS A 99 -28.55 -9.86 8.74
C LYS A 99 -29.23 -11.03 8.03
N GLU A 100 -28.94 -11.23 6.75
CA GLU A 100 -29.45 -12.36 5.97
C GLU A 100 -29.13 -13.71 6.63
N ASN A 101 -27.89 -13.87 7.11
CA ASN A 101 -27.48 -15.09 7.81
C ASN A 101 -28.24 -15.31 9.12
N LYS A 102 -28.51 -14.25 9.89
CA LYS A 102 -29.32 -14.35 11.09
C LYS A 102 -30.76 -14.78 10.77
N GLU A 103 -31.36 -14.22 9.71
CA GLU A 103 -32.71 -14.59 9.26
C GLU A 103 -32.76 -16.07 8.83
N ILE A 104 -31.77 -16.57 8.13
CA ILE A 104 -31.68 -17.99 7.76
C ILE A 104 -31.58 -18.86 9.01
N ILE A 105 -30.79 -18.50 10.00
CA ILE A 105 -30.67 -19.25 11.26
C ILE A 105 -32.01 -19.33 11.99
N GLU A 106 -32.74 -18.21 12.05
CA GLU A 106 -34.08 -18.21 12.69
C GLU A 106 -35.08 -19.08 11.91
N GLN A 107 -35.09 -19.01 10.58
CA GLN A 107 -35.93 -19.85 9.75
C GLN A 107 -35.61 -21.35 9.91
N MET A 108 -34.32 -21.70 10.04
CA MET A 108 -33.90 -23.06 10.30
C MET A 108 -34.39 -23.60 11.65
N LYS A 109 -34.51 -22.76 12.67
CA LYS A 109 -35.02 -23.18 14.00
C LYS A 109 -36.51 -23.53 14.00
N ILE A 110 -37.29 -22.83 13.18
CA ILE A 110 -38.75 -22.96 13.19
C ILE A 110 -39.28 -23.94 12.14
N THR A 111 -38.57 -24.18 11.02
CA THR A 111 -39.06 -25.08 9.98
C THR A 111 -38.77 -26.54 10.31
N LYS A 112 -39.77 -27.41 10.01
CA LYS A 112 -39.64 -28.87 10.06
C LYS A 112 -39.51 -29.52 8.68
N ASP A 113 -39.66 -28.73 7.62
CA ASP A 113 -39.54 -29.21 6.24
C ASP A 113 -38.06 -29.44 5.89
N ARG A 114 -37.69 -30.69 5.62
CA ARG A 114 -36.32 -31.09 5.29
C ARG A 114 -35.83 -30.52 3.95
N ALA A 115 -36.73 -30.39 2.95
CA ALA A 115 -36.36 -29.81 1.66
C ALA A 115 -36.00 -28.34 1.82
N TYR A 116 -36.84 -27.61 2.56
CA TYR A 116 -36.60 -26.20 2.86
C TYR A 116 -35.35 -25.99 3.73
N GLN A 117 -35.12 -26.86 4.71
CA GLN A 117 -33.85 -26.83 5.48
C GLN A 117 -32.61 -26.98 4.59
N SER A 118 -32.69 -27.90 3.61
CA SER A 118 -31.57 -28.10 2.65
C SER A 118 -31.30 -26.84 1.80
N GLU A 119 -32.35 -26.13 1.38
CA GLU A 119 -32.20 -24.83 0.69
C GLU A 119 -31.56 -23.76 1.58
N LEU A 120 -32.01 -23.64 2.83
CA LEU A 120 -31.44 -22.68 3.79
C LEU A 120 -29.95 -22.95 4.04
N VAL A 121 -29.56 -24.23 4.13
CA VAL A 121 -28.13 -24.59 4.27
C VAL A 121 -27.32 -24.17 3.03
N LYS A 122 -27.86 -24.35 1.82
CA LYS A 122 -27.19 -23.91 0.59
C LYS A 122 -27.03 -22.38 0.57
N LYS A 123 -28.08 -21.65 0.89
CA LYS A 123 -28.04 -20.17 1.00
C LYS A 123 -27.04 -19.73 2.05
N GLY A 124 -27.02 -20.35 3.23
CA GLY A 124 -26.04 -20.03 4.28
C GLY A 124 -24.60 -20.25 3.84
N LYS A 125 -24.32 -21.30 3.05
CA LYS A 125 -22.98 -21.50 2.47
C LYS A 125 -22.61 -20.39 1.50
N GLN A 126 -23.51 -20.02 0.59
CA GLN A 126 -23.28 -18.93 -0.37
C GLN A 126 -23.00 -17.59 0.34
N ILE A 127 -23.80 -17.27 1.37
CA ILE A 127 -23.58 -16.07 2.18
C ILE A 127 -22.21 -16.09 2.85
N LYS A 128 -21.78 -17.24 3.38
CA LYS A 128 -20.46 -17.38 4.00
C LYS A 128 -19.31 -17.18 3.00
N GLU A 129 -19.44 -17.75 1.80
CA GLU A 129 -18.45 -17.59 0.72
C GLU A 129 -18.36 -16.14 0.28
N GLU A 130 -19.50 -15.47 0.04
CA GLU A 130 -19.55 -14.06 -0.31
C GLU A 130 -18.98 -13.17 0.80
N PHE A 131 -19.34 -13.46 2.06
CA PHE A 131 -18.80 -12.74 3.22
C PHE A 131 -17.28 -12.79 3.30
N ASN A 132 -16.69 -13.98 3.15
CA ASN A 132 -15.25 -14.15 3.20
C ASN A 132 -14.57 -13.38 2.06
N LYS A 133 -15.09 -13.49 0.83
CA LYS A 133 -14.57 -12.77 -0.34
C LYS A 133 -14.56 -11.26 -0.11
N ILE A 134 -15.70 -10.69 0.31
CA ILE A 134 -15.80 -9.24 0.56
C ILE A 134 -14.90 -8.81 1.72
N GLN A 135 -14.72 -9.65 2.73
CA GLN A 135 -13.80 -9.36 3.82
C GLN A 135 -12.35 -9.26 3.36
N GLU A 136 -11.92 -10.13 2.44
CA GLU A 136 -10.60 -10.08 1.82
C GLU A 136 -10.44 -8.84 0.93
N GLU A 137 -11.42 -8.54 0.07
CA GLU A 137 -11.44 -7.35 -0.79
C GLU A 137 -11.34 -6.06 0.04
N LYS A 138 -12.12 -5.98 1.13
CA LYS A 138 -12.06 -4.86 2.07
C LYS A 138 -10.71 -4.75 2.76
N SER A 139 -10.09 -5.87 3.13
CA SER A 139 -8.76 -5.87 3.73
C SER A 139 -7.72 -5.31 2.76
N THR A 140 -7.75 -5.77 1.51
CA THR A 140 -6.87 -5.26 0.44
C THR A 140 -7.07 -3.77 0.21
N SER A 141 -8.33 -3.31 0.12
CA SER A 141 -8.63 -1.88 -0.04
C SER A 141 -8.14 -1.04 1.14
N ASN A 142 -8.20 -1.57 2.37
CA ASN A 142 -7.66 -0.89 3.54
C ASN A 142 -6.13 -0.79 3.52
N GLU A 143 -5.42 -1.83 3.07
CA GLU A 143 -3.96 -1.78 2.93
C GLU A 143 -3.56 -0.74 1.88
N LEU A 144 -4.19 -0.76 0.70
CA LEU A 144 -3.93 0.22 -0.35
C LEU A 144 -4.26 1.65 0.09
N LEU A 145 -5.35 1.85 0.85
CA LEU A 145 -5.71 3.17 1.37
C LEU A 145 -4.65 3.74 2.33
N LYS A 146 -3.86 2.89 3.00
CA LYS A 146 -2.77 3.37 3.88
C LYS A 146 -1.72 4.16 3.11
N GLU A 147 -1.41 3.77 1.88
CA GLU A 147 -0.45 4.45 1.01
C GLU A 147 -0.93 5.87 0.65
N PHE A 148 -2.25 6.06 0.53
CA PHE A 148 -2.88 7.34 0.21
C PHE A 148 -3.35 8.13 1.45
N LYS A 149 -2.94 7.72 2.66
CA LYS A 149 -3.39 8.35 3.92
C LYS A 149 -3.10 9.85 3.97
N PHE A 150 -2.03 10.29 3.30
CA PHE A 150 -1.66 11.70 3.20
C PHE A 150 -2.73 12.55 2.51
N MET A 151 -3.58 11.96 1.63
CA MET A 151 -4.67 12.63 0.94
C MET A 151 -5.86 13.00 1.84
N LYS A 152 -5.89 12.50 3.08
CA LYS A 152 -6.98 12.78 4.01
C LYS A 152 -7.12 14.28 4.27
N GLY A 153 -8.29 14.83 3.92
CA GLY A 153 -8.60 16.24 4.14
C GLY A 153 -8.06 17.20 3.07
N ILE A 154 -7.30 16.71 2.08
CA ILE A 154 -6.80 17.53 0.98
C ILE A 154 -7.93 17.77 -0.03
N LYS A 155 -8.18 19.03 -0.35
CA LYS A 155 -9.32 19.46 -1.18
C LYS A 155 -8.91 20.05 -2.53
N ASN A 156 -7.64 20.39 -2.70
CA ASN A 156 -7.13 21.02 -3.93
C ASN A 156 -5.62 20.77 -4.08
N VAL A 157 -5.08 21.13 -5.23
CA VAL A 157 -3.67 20.97 -5.57
C VAL A 157 -2.74 21.68 -4.59
N GLU A 158 -3.12 22.87 -4.10
CA GLU A 158 -2.30 23.62 -3.14
C GLU A 158 -2.18 22.88 -1.79
N GLY A 159 -3.24 22.19 -1.37
CA GLY A 159 -3.19 21.32 -0.20
C GLY A 159 -2.25 20.13 -0.41
N LEU A 160 -2.23 19.53 -1.62
CA LEU A 160 -1.31 18.46 -1.97
C LEU A 160 0.14 18.96 -2.00
N LYS A 161 0.41 20.10 -2.62
CA LYS A 161 1.73 20.74 -2.65
C LYS A 161 2.30 20.96 -1.25
N LYS A 162 1.49 21.45 -0.32
CA LYS A 162 1.89 21.59 1.08
C LYS A 162 2.18 20.25 1.75
N LYS A 163 1.39 19.23 1.45
CA LYS A 163 1.57 17.88 2.03
C LYS A 163 2.85 17.22 1.53
N ILE A 164 3.20 17.39 0.25
CA ILE A 164 4.44 16.87 -0.35
C ILE A 164 5.69 17.39 0.37
N GLN A 165 5.65 18.62 0.87
CA GLN A 165 6.75 19.23 1.62
C GLN A 165 6.92 18.69 3.05
N THR A 166 6.10 17.74 3.46
CA THR A 166 6.17 17.10 4.78
C THR A 166 6.54 15.63 4.67
N CYS A 167 7.13 15.05 5.73
CA CYS A 167 7.44 13.63 5.81
C CYS A 167 6.20 12.70 5.83
N GLU A 168 4.99 13.26 5.91
CA GLU A 168 3.75 12.48 5.80
C GLU A 168 3.46 12.02 4.35
N PHE A 169 4.02 12.70 3.34
CA PHE A 169 3.97 12.25 1.96
C PHE A 169 5.14 11.29 1.70
N TRP A 170 4.80 10.07 1.35
CA TRP A 170 5.77 9.07 0.92
C TRP A 170 5.86 9.09 -0.60
N ALA A 171 7.08 9.24 -1.10
CA ALA A 171 7.32 9.26 -2.53
C ALA A 171 7.00 7.90 -3.17
N ASP A 172 6.30 7.94 -4.27
CA ASP A 172 5.91 6.79 -5.07
C ASP A 172 6.51 6.84 -6.50
N THR A 173 5.99 6.03 -7.39
CA THR A 173 6.46 5.92 -8.78
C THR A 173 6.42 7.27 -9.51
N TRP A 174 5.42 8.11 -9.25
CA TRP A 174 5.38 9.44 -9.85
C TRP A 174 6.52 10.34 -9.35
N ALA A 175 6.91 10.23 -8.11
CA ALA A 175 7.97 11.07 -7.55
C ALA A 175 9.35 10.81 -8.16
N ILE A 176 9.54 9.67 -8.83
CA ILE A 176 10.80 9.26 -9.48
C ILE A 176 10.71 9.26 -11.02
N SER A 177 9.57 9.55 -11.60
CA SER A 177 9.36 9.67 -13.06
C SER A 177 9.54 11.11 -13.53
#